data_75bfdec1df3fb05eac493e5988221aad
#
_entry.id   75bfdec1df3fb05eac493e5988221aad
#
_cell.length_a   1.000
_cell.length_b   1.000
_cell.length_c   1.000
_cell.angle_alpha   90.00
_cell.angle_beta   90.00
_cell.angle_gamma   90.00
#
_symmetry.space_group_name_H-M   'P 1'
#
loop_
_entity.id
_entity.type
_entity.pdbx_description
1 polymer ?
#
loop_
_entity_poly.entity_id
_entity_poly.type
_entity_poly.pdbx_seq_one_letter_code
_entity_poly.pdbx_strand_id
1 'polypeptide(L)'
;MAVKHHDPVGRYVTIEVDGQQYKVFYLSNGKGTPLVCQHTAGCHNHQWRGLLEDDEITQNYQVIAYDLPRHGKSDPPHNTEWWKEEYKLTAEHYCNFIVELCKALDLENPIFMGSSFGGNVALQLALKYPNKFKAVIPVEAAHYSPGFYIDWWRHPHANAAQVCGSGVWDLMAPQSPDMDR
;
A
#
# COMPACT_ATOMS: atom_id res chain seq x y z
N MET A 1 31.37 -16.13 15.72
CA MET A 1 30.25 -15.25 16.16
C MET A 1 28.97 -15.84 15.60
N ALA A 2 27.91 -15.96 16.40
CA ALA A 2 26.60 -16.37 15.89
C ALA A 2 26.03 -15.21 15.04
N VAL A 3 25.44 -15.55 13.90
CA VAL A 3 24.74 -14.57 13.04
C VAL A 3 23.50 -14.10 13.81
N LYS A 4 23.38 -12.80 14.02
CA LYS A 4 22.19 -12.19 14.63
C LYS A 4 21.32 -11.63 13.52
N HIS A 5 20.16 -12.22 13.34
CA HIS A 5 19.13 -11.66 12.44
C HIS A 5 18.38 -10.54 13.17
N HIS A 6 18.04 -9.50 12.44
CA HIS A 6 17.28 -8.37 12.94
C HIS A 6 15.95 -8.27 12.20
N ASP A 7 14.90 -7.98 12.93
CA ASP A 7 13.60 -7.60 12.38
C ASP A 7 13.58 -6.09 12.01
N PRO A 8 12.72 -5.64 11.10
CA PRO A 8 11.67 -6.39 10.41
C PRO A 8 12.18 -7.28 9.25
N VAL A 9 11.42 -8.34 8.94
CA VAL A 9 11.72 -9.24 7.82
C VAL A 9 10.90 -8.88 6.60
N GLY A 10 11.57 -8.71 5.44
CA GLY A 10 10.95 -8.46 4.15
C GLY A 10 10.64 -9.75 3.39
N ARG A 11 9.45 -9.82 2.79
CA ARG A 11 8.98 -10.95 2.00
C ARG A 11 8.13 -10.49 0.83
N TYR A 12 7.93 -11.40 -0.12
CA TYR A 12 6.98 -11.25 -1.22
C TYR A 12 5.81 -12.22 -1.04
N VAL A 13 4.64 -11.78 -1.44
CA VAL A 13 3.45 -12.62 -1.60
C VAL A 13 2.83 -12.34 -2.97
N THR A 14 2.33 -13.37 -3.63
CA THR A 14 1.55 -13.22 -4.86
C THR A 14 0.08 -13.27 -4.52
N ILE A 15 -0.66 -12.28 -4.98
CA ILE A 15 -2.11 -12.20 -4.85
C ILE A 15 -2.76 -12.05 -6.23
N GLU A 16 -4.02 -12.43 -6.33
CA GLU A 16 -4.83 -12.18 -7.52
C GLU A 16 -5.95 -11.21 -7.17
N VAL A 17 -6.06 -10.13 -7.92
CA VAL A 17 -7.08 -9.10 -7.73
C VAL A 17 -7.68 -8.77 -9.08
N ASP A 18 -9.00 -8.87 -9.20
CA ASP A 18 -9.76 -8.55 -10.42
C ASP A 18 -9.22 -9.29 -11.66
N GLY A 19 -8.77 -10.56 -11.48
CA GLY A 19 -8.21 -11.40 -12.53
C GLY A 19 -6.76 -11.08 -12.92
N GLN A 20 -6.10 -10.19 -12.17
CA GLN A 20 -4.72 -9.78 -12.40
C GLN A 20 -3.83 -10.22 -11.23
N GLN A 21 -2.65 -10.79 -11.54
CA GLN A 21 -1.66 -11.17 -10.52
C GLN A 21 -0.74 -10.01 -10.17
N TYR A 22 -0.46 -9.89 -8.86
CA TYR A 22 0.45 -8.91 -8.28
C TYR A 22 1.45 -9.62 -7.37
N LYS A 23 2.72 -9.29 -7.49
CA LYS A 23 3.77 -9.70 -6.56
C LYS A 23 4.04 -8.52 -5.61
N VAL A 24 3.57 -8.67 -4.38
CA VAL A 24 3.54 -7.62 -3.36
C VAL A 24 4.67 -7.82 -2.37
N PHE A 25 5.47 -6.79 -2.17
CA PHE A 25 6.47 -6.78 -1.11
C PHE A 25 5.86 -6.25 0.19
N TYR A 26 6.25 -6.83 1.31
CA TYR A 26 5.89 -6.34 2.63
C TYR A 26 7.00 -6.57 3.65
N LEU A 27 7.07 -5.69 4.65
CA LEU A 27 7.84 -5.88 5.87
C LEU A 27 6.91 -6.37 6.97
N SER A 28 7.39 -7.28 7.81
CA SER A 28 6.64 -7.73 8.98
C SER A 28 7.54 -7.84 10.20
N ASN A 29 7.01 -7.42 11.35
CA ASN A 29 7.61 -7.63 12.66
C ASN A 29 6.53 -7.78 13.74
N GLY A 30 6.90 -8.45 14.82
CA GLY A 30 6.04 -8.63 15.97
C GLY A 30 5.11 -9.85 15.89
N LYS A 31 4.20 -9.91 16.85
CA LYS A 31 3.24 -11.02 17.04
C LYS A 31 1.95 -10.50 17.67
N GLY A 32 0.89 -11.29 17.57
CA GLY A 32 -0.41 -10.94 18.15
C GLY A 32 -1.40 -10.46 17.09
N THR A 33 -2.23 -9.46 17.39
CA THR A 33 -3.25 -8.98 16.45
C THR A 33 -2.59 -8.42 15.18
N PRO A 34 -2.96 -8.88 13.97
CA PRO A 34 -2.39 -8.32 12.74
C PRO A 34 -2.76 -6.85 12.56
N LEU A 35 -1.76 -6.00 12.30
CA LEU A 35 -1.89 -4.59 11.98
C LEU A 35 -1.35 -4.35 10.57
N VAL A 36 -2.24 -4.27 9.60
CA VAL A 36 -1.92 -4.06 8.19
C VAL A 36 -1.86 -2.57 7.90
N CYS A 37 -0.71 -2.10 7.42
CA CYS A 37 -0.42 -0.69 7.25
C CYS A 37 -0.22 -0.32 5.77
N GLN A 38 -1.03 0.62 5.26
CA GLN A 38 -0.91 1.15 3.92
C GLN A 38 -0.31 2.56 3.94
N HIS A 39 0.73 2.75 3.15
CA HIS A 39 1.40 4.03 2.97
C HIS A 39 0.55 5.05 2.19
N THR A 40 0.93 6.31 2.26
CA THR A 40 0.34 7.40 1.46
C THR A 40 0.75 7.31 -0.02
N ALA A 41 0.13 8.10 -0.86
CA ALA A 41 0.54 8.26 -2.25
C ALA A 41 2.01 8.72 -2.35
N GLY A 42 2.76 8.17 -3.31
CA GLY A 42 4.16 8.50 -3.53
C GLY A 42 5.11 8.07 -2.41
N CYS A 43 4.72 7.08 -1.62
CA CYS A 43 5.52 6.53 -0.53
C CYS A 43 5.61 5.01 -0.64
N HIS A 44 6.18 4.36 0.37
CA HIS A 44 6.31 2.91 0.47
C HIS A 44 6.29 2.45 1.94
N ASN A 45 6.46 1.17 2.20
CA ASN A 45 6.35 0.54 3.52
C ASN A 45 7.19 1.22 4.63
N HIS A 46 8.31 1.86 4.31
CA HIS A 46 9.16 2.54 5.29
C HIS A 46 8.46 3.71 6.01
N GLN A 47 7.33 4.20 5.49
CA GLN A 47 6.50 5.15 6.23
C GLN A 47 6.13 4.63 7.62
N TRP A 48 6.01 3.31 7.77
CA TRP A 48 5.60 2.62 8.98
C TRP A 48 6.76 2.06 9.81
N ARG A 49 7.99 2.48 9.47
CA ARG A 49 9.20 1.99 10.15
C ARG A 49 9.13 2.17 11.66
N GLY A 50 8.60 3.30 12.13
CA GLY A 50 8.45 3.57 13.55
C GLY A 50 7.61 2.50 14.27
N LEU A 51 6.52 2.03 13.64
CA LEU A 51 5.70 0.95 14.21
C LEU A 51 6.37 -0.42 14.13
N LEU A 52 7.12 -0.67 13.04
CA LEU A 52 7.83 -1.94 12.83
C LEU A 52 8.99 -2.14 13.80
N GLU A 53 9.58 -1.07 14.31
CA GLU A 53 10.76 -1.09 15.18
C GLU A 53 10.43 -0.80 16.65
N ASP A 54 9.17 -0.51 16.97
CA ASP A 54 8.71 -0.21 18.33
C ASP A 54 8.39 -1.51 19.09
N ASP A 55 9.12 -1.75 20.18
CA ASP A 55 8.98 -2.96 21.01
C ASP A 55 7.61 -3.05 21.70
N GLU A 56 7.01 -1.93 22.09
CA GLU A 56 5.67 -1.93 22.74
C GLU A 56 4.58 -2.33 21.74
N ILE A 57 4.71 -1.87 20.51
CA ILE A 57 3.80 -2.22 19.42
C ILE A 57 4.01 -3.67 19.02
N THR A 58 5.22 -4.09 18.74
CA THR A 58 5.53 -5.42 18.19
C THR A 58 5.37 -6.57 19.18
N GLN A 59 5.31 -6.29 20.48
CA GLN A 59 4.92 -7.29 21.49
C GLN A 59 3.43 -7.68 21.42
N ASN A 60 2.56 -6.77 20.94
CA ASN A 60 1.11 -6.94 20.95
C ASN A 60 0.49 -7.06 19.56
N TYR A 61 1.18 -6.56 18.55
CA TYR A 61 0.72 -6.52 17.16
C TYR A 61 1.74 -7.14 16.21
N GLN A 62 1.26 -7.93 15.28
CA GLN A 62 2.02 -8.29 14.09
C GLN A 62 1.86 -7.16 13.08
N VAL A 63 2.83 -6.24 13.03
CA VAL A 63 2.82 -5.14 12.08
C VAL A 63 3.20 -5.66 10.69
N ILE A 64 2.40 -5.33 9.69
CA ILE A 64 2.58 -5.72 8.28
C ILE A 64 2.46 -4.47 7.44
N ALA A 65 3.59 -3.93 6.99
CA ALA A 65 3.66 -2.76 6.12
C ALA A 65 4.00 -3.20 4.70
N TYR A 66 3.06 -3.06 3.78
CA TYR A 66 3.22 -3.49 2.40
C TYR A 66 3.40 -2.32 1.44
N ASP A 67 3.97 -2.61 0.29
CA ASP A 67 4.06 -1.69 -0.83
C ASP A 67 2.90 -1.94 -1.79
N LEU A 68 2.19 -0.88 -2.16
CA LEU A 68 1.20 -0.95 -3.23
C LEU A 68 1.87 -1.37 -4.55
N PRO A 69 1.14 -1.96 -5.50
CA PRO A 69 1.66 -2.20 -6.84
C PRO A 69 2.29 -0.94 -7.42
N ARG A 70 3.44 -1.09 -8.08
CA ARG A 70 4.22 0.01 -8.67
C ARG A 70 4.85 0.98 -7.64
N HIS A 71 4.89 0.60 -6.36
CA HIS A 71 5.53 1.36 -5.29
C HIS A 71 6.61 0.50 -4.62
N GLY A 72 7.66 1.16 -4.14
CA GLY A 72 8.73 0.52 -3.39
C GLY A 72 9.30 -0.71 -4.11
N LYS A 73 9.15 -1.88 -3.51
CA LYS A 73 9.63 -3.16 -4.04
C LYS A 73 8.54 -4.05 -4.62
N SER A 74 7.28 -3.58 -4.66
CA SER A 74 6.20 -4.32 -5.30
C SER A 74 6.25 -4.16 -6.82
N ASP A 75 6.11 -5.29 -7.51
CA ASP A 75 6.16 -5.30 -8.97
C ASP A 75 4.89 -4.64 -9.56
N PRO A 76 4.98 -4.09 -10.78
CA PRO A 76 3.80 -3.82 -11.60
C PRO A 76 2.97 -5.10 -11.86
N PRO A 77 1.72 -4.98 -12.31
CA PRO A 77 0.91 -6.14 -12.67
C PRO A 77 1.63 -7.03 -13.68
N HIS A 78 1.60 -8.35 -13.44
CA HIS A 78 2.25 -9.30 -14.33
C HIS A 78 1.59 -9.34 -15.72
N ASN A 79 2.41 -9.52 -16.76
CA ASN A 79 1.95 -9.70 -18.13
C ASN A 79 1.10 -8.55 -18.69
N THR A 80 1.29 -7.33 -18.19
CA THR A 80 0.61 -6.14 -18.70
C THR A 80 1.60 -5.16 -19.27
N GLU A 81 1.16 -4.38 -20.27
CA GLU A 81 1.86 -3.19 -20.73
C GLU A 81 1.37 -1.97 -19.95
N TRP A 82 1.45 -2.06 -18.60
CA TRP A 82 0.90 -1.08 -17.65
C TRP A 82 1.29 0.37 -17.97
N TRP A 83 2.39 0.58 -18.65
CA TRP A 83 2.84 1.91 -19.11
C TRP A 83 2.04 2.45 -20.29
N LYS A 84 1.18 1.64 -20.90
CA LYS A 84 0.24 2.01 -21.97
C LYS A 84 -1.20 2.14 -21.46
N GLU A 85 -1.46 1.75 -20.25
CA GLU A 85 -2.79 1.71 -19.66
C GLU A 85 -3.05 2.95 -18.79
N GLU A 86 -4.31 3.37 -18.75
CA GLU A 86 -4.74 4.38 -17.80
C GLU A 86 -4.58 3.84 -16.37
N TYR A 87 -3.98 4.65 -15.49
CA TYR A 87 -3.85 4.32 -14.07
C TYR A 87 -5.19 4.45 -13.37
N LYS A 88 -6.01 3.42 -13.46
CA LYS A 88 -7.34 3.35 -12.85
C LYS A 88 -7.27 2.67 -11.50
N LEU A 89 -7.17 3.46 -10.47
CA LEU A 89 -7.25 2.97 -9.10
C LEU A 89 -8.59 3.40 -8.50
N THR A 90 -9.56 2.49 -8.56
CA THR A 90 -10.86 2.69 -7.93
C THR A 90 -10.81 2.31 -6.45
N ALA A 91 -11.71 2.88 -5.65
CA ALA A 91 -11.88 2.47 -4.26
C ALA A 91 -12.19 0.96 -4.13
N GLU A 92 -12.88 0.40 -5.12
CA GLU A 92 -13.18 -1.03 -5.17
C GLU A 92 -11.91 -1.87 -5.36
N HIS A 93 -11.06 -1.51 -6.32
CA HIS A 93 -9.80 -2.19 -6.55
C HIS A 93 -8.92 -2.22 -5.30
N TYR A 94 -8.75 -1.08 -4.62
CA TYR A 94 -7.96 -1.03 -3.39
C TYR A 94 -8.54 -1.87 -2.26
N CYS A 95 -9.86 -1.83 -2.08
CA CYS A 95 -10.50 -2.66 -1.08
C CYS A 95 -10.32 -4.15 -1.38
N ASN A 96 -10.51 -4.57 -2.63
CA ASN A 96 -10.29 -5.94 -3.08
C ASN A 96 -8.83 -6.36 -2.86
N PHE A 97 -7.90 -5.48 -3.23
CA PHE A 97 -6.46 -5.71 -3.05
C PHE A 97 -6.12 -6.01 -1.58
N ILE A 98 -6.61 -5.20 -0.65
CA ILE A 98 -6.33 -5.38 0.78
C ILE A 98 -6.98 -6.66 1.30
N VAL A 99 -8.20 -6.97 0.87
CA VAL A 99 -8.88 -8.20 1.27
C VAL A 99 -8.13 -9.43 0.79
N GLU A 100 -7.67 -9.46 -0.47
CA GLU A 100 -6.90 -10.58 -1.01
C GLU A 100 -5.50 -10.67 -0.40
N LEU A 101 -4.87 -9.53 -0.08
CA LEU A 101 -3.61 -9.51 0.66
C LEU A 101 -3.77 -10.14 2.06
N CYS A 102 -4.77 -9.72 2.82
CA CYS A 102 -5.05 -10.30 4.14
C CYS A 102 -5.32 -11.80 4.06
N LYS A 103 -6.03 -12.24 3.04
CA LYS A 103 -6.34 -13.66 2.78
C LYS A 103 -5.08 -14.46 2.42
N ALA A 104 -4.24 -13.94 1.54
CA ALA A 104 -2.99 -14.58 1.12
C ALA A 104 -1.96 -14.69 2.27
N LEU A 105 -2.04 -13.81 3.25
CA LEU A 105 -1.22 -13.81 4.45
C LEU A 105 -1.87 -14.54 5.63
N ASP A 106 -3.04 -15.17 5.43
CA ASP A 106 -3.81 -15.89 6.45
C ASP A 106 -4.07 -15.07 7.73
N LEU A 107 -4.47 -13.79 7.54
CA LEU A 107 -4.71 -12.87 8.64
C LEU A 107 -6.15 -12.95 9.14
N GLU A 108 -6.31 -13.34 10.39
CA GLU A 108 -7.62 -13.37 11.05
C GLU A 108 -7.95 -12.03 11.73
N ASN A 109 -9.10 -11.46 11.41
CA ASN A 109 -9.60 -10.21 12.00
C ASN A 109 -8.54 -9.10 12.13
N PRO A 110 -7.84 -8.73 11.04
CA PRO A 110 -6.79 -7.74 11.12
C PRO A 110 -7.33 -6.34 11.45
N ILE A 111 -6.47 -5.51 12.02
CA ILE A 111 -6.65 -4.07 12.05
C ILE A 111 -6.04 -3.51 10.76
N PHE A 112 -6.72 -2.61 10.09
CA PHE A 112 -6.17 -1.87 8.96
C PHE A 112 -5.89 -0.42 9.33
N MET A 113 -4.67 0.04 9.05
CA MET A 113 -4.25 1.43 9.24
C MET A 113 -3.78 2.00 7.91
N GLY A 114 -4.26 3.16 7.53
CA GLY A 114 -3.84 3.82 6.30
C GLY A 114 -3.63 5.31 6.49
N SER A 115 -2.60 5.86 5.84
CA SER A 115 -2.29 7.30 5.91
C SER A 115 -2.72 8.01 4.64
N SER A 116 -3.32 9.20 4.76
CA SER A 116 -3.75 10.07 3.67
C SER A 116 -4.61 9.30 2.65
N PHE A 117 -4.08 9.00 1.48
CA PHE A 117 -4.74 8.14 0.50
C PHE A 117 -5.12 6.75 1.09
N GLY A 118 -4.21 6.12 1.85
CA GLY A 118 -4.50 4.90 2.59
C GLY A 118 -5.57 5.09 3.66
N GLY A 119 -5.67 6.27 4.26
CA GLY A 119 -6.74 6.64 5.17
C GLY A 119 -8.11 6.71 4.49
N ASN A 120 -8.16 7.22 3.26
CA ASN A 120 -9.38 7.20 2.45
C ASN A 120 -9.81 5.76 2.12
N VAL A 121 -8.86 4.89 1.83
CA VAL A 121 -9.13 3.45 1.63
C VAL A 121 -9.66 2.80 2.92
N ALA A 122 -9.12 3.17 4.08
CA ALA A 122 -9.61 2.68 5.38
C ALA A 122 -11.10 2.99 5.58
N LEU A 123 -11.54 4.20 5.23
CA LEU A 123 -12.96 4.58 5.28
C LEU A 123 -13.82 3.72 4.33
N GLN A 124 -13.32 3.44 3.13
CA GLN A 124 -14.02 2.57 2.17
C GLN A 124 -14.09 1.11 2.64
N LEU A 125 -13.04 0.61 3.29
CA LEU A 125 -13.04 -0.72 3.88
C LEU A 125 -14.09 -0.84 4.98
N ALA A 126 -14.22 0.17 5.86
CA ALA A 126 -15.24 0.20 6.90
C ALA A 126 -16.65 0.13 6.34
N LEU A 127 -16.90 0.79 5.21
CA LEU A 127 -18.21 0.79 4.54
C LEU A 127 -18.51 -0.52 3.80
N LYS A 128 -17.54 -1.03 3.05
CA LYS A 128 -17.74 -2.20 2.17
C LYS A 128 -17.58 -3.54 2.88
N TYR A 129 -16.73 -3.59 3.90
CA TYR A 129 -16.34 -4.82 4.60
C TYR A 129 -16.42 -4.68 6.13
N PRO A 130 -17.57 -4.26 6.70
CA PRO A 130 -17.68 -3.89 8.12
C PRO A 130 -17.34 -5.03 9.10
N ASN A 131 -17.40 -6.28 8.65
CA ASN A 131 -17.15 -7.45 9.48
C ASN A 131 -15.82 -8.15 9.19
N LYS A 132 -15.00 -7.61 8.29
CA LYS A 132 -13.72 -8.23 7.88
C LYS A 132 -12.53 -7.77 8.72
N PHE A 133 -12.65 -6.61 9.32
CA PHE A 133 -11.58 -5.98 10.08
C PHE A 133 -12.01 -5.78 11.52
N LYS A 134 -11.12 -6.06 12.46
CA LYS A 134 -11.34 -5.79 13.88
C LYS A 134 -11.51 -4.29 14.14
N ALA A 135 -10.74 -3.49 13.41
CA ALA A 135 -10.84 -2.03 13.40
C ALA A 135 -10.21 -1.47 12.10
N VAL A 136 -10.58 -0.25 11.74
CA VAL A 136 -9.88 0.54 10.72
C VAL A 136 -9.43 1.86 11.34
N ILE A 137 -8.20 2.27 11.02
CA ILE A 137 -7.57 3.48 11.56
C ILE A 137 -7.22 4.40 10.39
N PRO A 138 -8.11 5.32 10.02
CA PRO A 138 -7.83 6.32 9.00
C PRO A 138 -6.97 7.44 9.59
N VAL A 139 -5.74 7.58 9.09
CA VAL A 139 -4.82 8.65 9.50
C VAL A 139 -4.84 9.71 8.40
N GLU A 140 -5.12 10.95 8.76
CA GLU A 140 -5.18 12.10 7.83
C GLU A 140 -6.09 11.84 6.61
N ALA A 141 -7.21 11.16 6.84
CA ALA A 141 -8.17 10.83 5.81
C ALA A 141 -9.12 11.99 5.51
N ALA A 142 -9.45 12.17 4.24
CA ALA A 142 -10.52 13.06 3.81
C ALA A 142 -11.68 12.23 3.24
N HIS A 143 -12.86 12.35 3.81
CA HIS A 143 -14.07 11.71 3.29
C HIS A 143 -14.42 12.25 1.88
N TYR A 144 -14.27 13.53 1.69
CA TYR A 144 -14.57 14.24 0.46
C TYR A 144 -13.68 15.46 0.31
N SER A 145 -13.04 15.61 -0.83
CA SER A 145 -12.18 16.75 -1.16
C SER A 145 -12.68 17.41 -2.44
N PRO A 146 -13.63 18.38 -2.36
CA PRO A 146 -14.17 19.05 -3.54
C PRO A 146 -13.05 19.75 -4.31
N GLY A 147 -13.03 19.57 -5.63
CA GLY A 147 -12.04 20.21 -6.49
C GLY A 147 -10.65 19.59 -6.45
N PHE A 148 -10.45 18.58 -5.64
CA PHE A 148 -9.21 17.79 -5.66
C PHE A 148 -9.29 16.74 -6.77
N TYR A 149 -9.07 17.18 -7.99
CA TYR A 149 -9.10 16.34 -9.18
C TYR A 149 -7.72 16.36 -9.81
N ILE A 150 -7.07 15.18 -9.85
CA ILE A 150 -5.72 15.07 -10.39
C ILE A 150 -5.77 14.16 -11.61
N ASP A 151 -6.43 14.62 -12.65
CA ASP A 151 -6.58 13.88 -13.91
C ASP A 151 -5.22 13.52 -14.54
N TRP A 152 -4.24 14.39 -14.38
CA TRP A 152 -2.90 14.16 -14.93
C TRP A 152 -2.13 13.02 -14.24
N TRP A 153 -2.51 12.58 -13.05
CA TRP A 153 -1.94 11.37 -12.44
C TRP A 153 -2.45 10.09 -13.10
N ARG A 154 -3.54 10.17 -13.84
CA ARG A 154 -4.18 9.02 -14.49
C ARG A 154 -3.53 8.64 -15.81
N HIS A 155 -2.82 9.55 -16.45
CA HIS A 155 -2.25 9.38 -17.79
C HIS A 155 -0.72 9.41 -17.78
N PRO A 156 -0.03 8.28 -17.62
CA PRO A 156 1.43 8.25 -17.62
C PRO A 156 2.04 8.75 -18.93
N HIS A 157 1.31 8.67 -20.05
CA HIS A 157 1.81 9.14 -21.35
C HIS A 157 1.29 10.51 -21.79
N ALA A 158 0.00 10.77 -21.64
CA ALA A 158 -0.59 12.02 -22.13
C ALA A 158 -0.02 13.25 -21.43
N ASN A 159 0.35 13.11 -20.17
CA ASN A 159 0.86 14.18 -19.33
C ASN A 159 2.32 14.03 -18.92
N ALA A 160 3.00 12.96 -19.36
CA ALA A 160 4.39 12.70 -18.98
C ALA A 160 5.29 13.91 -19.28
N ALA A 161 5.15 14.54 -20.43
CA ALA A 161 5.92 15.72 -20.81
C ALA A 161 5.64 16.94 -19.93
N GLN A 162 4.43 17.10 -19.43
CA GLN A 162 4.05 18.20 -18.54
C GLN A 162 4.40 17.92 -17.07
N VAL A 163 4.35 16.66 -16.69
CA VAL A 163 4.46 16.23 -15.31
C VAL A 163 5.88 15.80 -14.96
N CYS A 164 6.67 15.27 -15.90
CA CYS A 164 8.06 14.87 -15.69
C CYS A 164 8.96 16.00 -15.15
N GLY A 165 8.62 17.26 -15.40
CA GLY A 165 9.34 18.40 -14.83
C GLY A 165 8.82 18.89 -13.48
N SER A 166 7.76 18.27 -12.94
CA SER A 166 7.10 18.76 -11.72
C SER A 166 7.64 18.16 -10.42
N GLY A 167 8.56 17.21 -10.47
CA GLY A 167 9.03 16.44 -9.33
C GLY A 167 7.97 15.48 -8.74
N VAL A 168 6.69 15.82 -8.90
CA VAL A 168 5.59 14.97 -8.42
C VAL A 168 5.46 13.72 -9.29
N TRP A 169 5.62 13.87 -10.60
CA TRP A 169 5.69 12.72 -11.51
C TRP A 169 6.86 11.80 -11.17
N ASP A 170 8.01 12.37 -10.89
CA ASP A 170 9.20 11.60 -10.55
C ASP A 170 9.01 10.82 -9.24
N LEU A 171 8.21 11.34 -8.31
CA LEU A 171 7.83 10.64 -7.08
C LEU A 171 6.73 9.60 -7.28
N MET A 172 5.84 9.81 -8.24
CA MET A 172 4.64 8.98 -8.44
C MET A 172 4.80 7.98 -9.57
N ALA A 173 5.77 8.17 -10.46
CA ALA A 173 6.02 7.25 -11.55
C ALA A 173 6.60 5.93 -11.03
N PRO A 174 6.06 4.78 -11.42
CA PRO A 174 6.47 3.48 -10.90
C PRO A 174 7.94 3.12 -11.10
N GLN A 175 8.61 3.81 -11.98
CA GLN A 175 10.03 3.59 -12.31
C GLN A 175 10.89 4.82 -12.04
N SER A 176 10.37 5.77 -11.27
CA SER A 176 11.18 6.92 -10.88
C SER A 176 12.33 6.48 -9.99
N PRO A 177 13.57 6.86 -10.29
CA PRO A 177 14.70 6.58 -9.42
C PRO A 177 14.57 7.27 -8.05
N ASP A 178 13.66 8.21 -7.91
CA ASP A 178 13.40 8.94 -6.67
C ASP A 178 12.36 8.25 -5.78
N MET A 179 11.67 7.22 -6.26
CA MET A 179 10.72 6.43 -5.48
C MET A 179 11.38 5.62 -4.35
N ASP A 180 12.68 5.38 -4.44
CA ASP A 180 13.46 4.63 -3.45
C ASP A 180 14.16 5.54 -2.42
N ARG A 181 13.90 6.83 -2.44
CA ARG A 181 14.43 7.81 -1.50
C ARG A 181 13.38 8.15 -0.44
#